data_143c3078a03f0664051752ae6b25410f
#
_entry.id   143c3078a03f0664051752ae6b25410f
#
_cell.length_a   1.000
_cell.length_b   1.000
_cell.length_c   1.000
_cell.angle_alpha   90.00
_cell.angle_beta   90.00
_cell.angle_gamma   90.00
#
_symmetry.space_group_name_H-M   'P 1'
#
loop_
_entity.id
_entity.type
_entity.pdbx_description
1 polymer ?
#
loop_
_entity_poly.entity_id
_entity_poly.type
_entity_poly.pdbx_seq_one_letter_code
_entity_poly.pdbx_strand_id
1 'polypeptide(L)'
;MGFRLIFLAFAVLAAPFCWGQVTDRLSRDQNPTTIIGPRNLPLYDGAQELLAGHNAEGVRLTHQGLKMAHGRREEEAALSNLCAGYIKLELYDLALKYCDLLLARNDRNWRGYNNRAVVYIMTKQWEKAEQDLISGEALRPGAKTMKVARAMYMDAVHPVAPEIEIDDRK
;
A
#
# COMPACT_ATOMS: atom_id res chain seq x y z
N MET A 1 -60.26 -28.97 44.09
CA MET A 1 -59.08 -29.58 43.41
C MET A 1 -58.64 -28.61 42.29
N GLY A 2 -57.69 -27.74 42.58
CA GLY A 2 -57.22 -26.72 41.63
C GLY A 2 -55.80 -27.03 41.23
N PHE A 3 -55.63 -27.29 39.93
CA PHE A 3 -54.34 -27.47 39.32
C PHE A 3 -53.72 -26.10 39.00
N ARG A 4 -52.62 -25.76 39.70
CA ARG A 4 -51.81 -24.61 39.39
C ARG A 4 -50.76 -25.00 38.33
N LEU A 5 -50.91 -24.50 37.12
CA LEU A 5 -49.85 -24.53 36.10
C LEU A 5 -48.75 -23.51 36.44
N ILE A 6 -47.56 -23.99 36.68
CA ILE A 6 -46.37 -23.18 36.85
C ILE A 6 -45.75 -23.01 35.46
N PHE A 7 -45.81 -21.80 34.87
CA PHE A 7 -45.05 -21.44 33.67
C PHE A 7 -43.62 -21.12 34.08
N LEU A 8 -42.70 -22.01 33.73
CA LEU A 8 -41.27 -21.75 33.77
C LEU A 8 -40.90 -20.91 32.54
N ALA A 9 -40.63 -19.62 32.74
CA ALA A 9 -40.07 -18.76 31.71
C ALA A 9 -38.58 -19.06 31.56
N PHE A 10 -38.22 -19.68 30.46
CA PHE A 10 -36.82 -19.78 30.03
C PHE A 10 -36.35 -18.41 29.49
N ALA A 11 -35.57 -17.70 30.31
CA ALA A 11 -34.84 -16.52 29.86
C ALA A 11 -33.66 -16.98 29.01
N VAL A 12 -33.80 -16.88 27.69
CA VAL A 12 -32.68 -17.03 26.77
C VAL A 12 -31.80 -15.80 26.87
N LEU A 13 -30.70 -15.91 27.61
CA LEU A 13 -29.61 -14.92 27.60
C LEU A 13 -28.96 -14.92 26.22
N ALA A 14 -29.41 -14.00 25.36
CA ALA A 14 -28.70 -13.67 24.16
C ALA A 14 -27.38 -12.95 24.52
N ALA A 15 -26.29 -13.69 24.55
CA ALA A 15 -24.97 -13.09 24.63
C ALA A 15 -24.77 -12.22 23.39
N PRO A 16 -24.33 -10.95 23.51
CA PRO A 16 -23.98 -10.16 22.35
C PRO A 16 -22.76 -10.83 21.72
N PHE A 17 -22.94 -11.35 20.52
CA PHE A 17 -21.85 -11.73 19.65
C PHE A 17 -21.04 -10.46 19.37
N CYS A 18 -20.00 -10.27 20.16
CA CYS A 18 -18.98 -9.28 19.89
C CYS A 18 -18.22 -9.76 18.64
N TRP A 19 -18.73 -9.40 17.45
CA TRP A 19 -17.97 -9.51 16.24
C TRP A 19 -16.84 -8.50 16.39
N GLY A 20 -15.74 -8.96 17.00
CA GLY A 20 -14.49 -8.25 16.94
C GLY A 20 -14.17 -8.02 15.48
N GLN A 21 -14.25 -6.78 15.04
CA GLN A 21 -13.70 -6.37 13.77
C GLN A 21 -12.20 -6.69 13.84
N VAL A 22 -11.84 -7.86 13.34
CA VAL A 22 -10.48 -8.14 12.92
C VAL A 22 -10.28 -7.24 11.71
N THR A 23 -10.12 -5.94 12.01
CA THR A 23 -9.73 -4.98 10.99
C THR A 23 -8.41 -5.45 10.47
N ASP A 24 -8.42 -5.82 9.25
CA ASP A 24 -7.38 -6.35 8.43
C ASP A 24 -6.08 -5.50 8.53
N ARG A 25 -5.28 -5.77 9.56
CA ARG A 25 -3.94 -5.19 9.72
C ARG A 25 -3.01 -5.68 8.60
N LEU A 26 -3.41 -6.75 7.89
CA LEU A 26 -2.62 -7.36 6.83
C LEU A 26 -2.71 -6.58 5.52
N SER A 27 -3.84 -5.92 5.23
CA SER A 27 -3.99 -5.11 4.01
C SER A 27 -3.27 -3.76 4.10
N ARG A 28 -3.07 -3.25 5.32
CA ARG A 28 -2.46 -1.93 5.56
C ARG A 28 -0.97 -1.89 5.18
N ASP A 29 -0.26 -3.01 5.30
CA ASP A 29 1.18 -3.09 5.00
C ASP A 29 1.49 -3.38 3.53
N GLN A 30 0.51 -3.81 2.74
CA GLN A 30 0.71 -4.17 1.33
C GLN A 30 0.52 -2.98 0.38
N ASN A 31 -0.02 -1.87 0.86
CA ASN A 31 -0.28 -0.71 0.02
C ASN A 31 0.71 0.42 0.37
N PRO A 32 1.47 0.94 -0.61
CA PRO A 32 2.37 2.08 -0.39
C PRO A 32 1.63 3.39 -0.10
N THR A 33 0.30 3.39 -0.12
CA THR A 33 -0.53 4.57 0.11
C THR A 33 -0.57 4.92 1.59
N THR A 34 -0.32 6.17 1.92
CA THR A 34 -0.43 6.70 3.29
C THR A 34 -1.77 7.38 3.48
N ILE A 35 -2.58 6.87 4.41
CA ILE A 35 -3.88 7.46 4.74
C ILE A 35 -3.70 8.42 5.92
N ILE A 36 -4.08 9.68 5.73
CA ILE A 36 -4.13 10.69 6.78
C ILE A 36 -5.59 11.02 7.04
N GLY A 37 -5.98 10.97 8.31
CA GLY A 37 -7.38 11.16 8.73
C GLY A 37 -7.97 12.55 8.42
N PRO A 38 -9.20 12.84 8.84
CA PRO A 38 -10.17 13.77 8.22
C PRO A 38 -9.77 15.25 8.17
N ARG A 39 -8.60 15.65 8.72
CA ARG A 39 -8.16 17.03 8.71
C ARG A 39 -7.83 17.56 7.31
N ASN A 40 -7.40 16.65 6.40
CA ASN A 40 -7.14 16.94 4.99
C ASN A 40 -7.93 15.93 4.17
N LEU A 41 -9.23 16.23 3.97
CA LEU A 41 -10.16 15.33 3.26
C LEU A 41 -9.67 14.94 1.86
N PRO A 42 -9.22 15.87 1.00
CA PRO A 42 -8.76 15.48 -0.32
C PRO A 42 -7.57 14.52 -0.28
N LEU A 43 -6.68 14.65 0.69
CA LEU A 43 -5.56 13.72 0.84
C LEU A 43 -6.02 12.33 1.32
N TYR A 44 -6.99 12.30 2.22
CA TYR A 44 -7.60 11.06 2.68
C TYR A 44 -8.36 10.36 1.55
N ASP A 45 -9.27 11.08 0.88
CA ASP A 45 -10.09 10.55 -0.22
C ASP A 45 -9.20 10.10 -1.39
N GLY A 46 -8.18 10.89 -1.72
CA GLY A 46 -7.19 10.53 -2.74
C GLY A 46 -6.48 9.21 -2.44
N ALA A 47 -6.13 8.97 -1.16
CA ALA A 47 -5.56 7.70 -0.74
C ALA A 47 -6.57 6.54 -0.90
N GLN A 48 -7.85 6.74 -0.56
CA GLN A 48 -8.90 5.74 -0.72
C GLN A 48 -9.13 5.40 -2.20
N GLU A 49 -9.18 6.40 -3.07
CA GLU A 49 -9.33 6.19 -4.51
C GLU A 49 -8.15 5.41 -5.12
N LEU A 50 -6.90 5.71 -4.68
CA LEU A 50 -5.74 4.92 -5.09
C LEU A 50 -5.82 3.46 -4.60
N LEU A 51 -6.37 3.23 -3.41
CA LEU A 51 -6.60 1.88 -2.89
C LEU A 51 -7.67 1.13 -3.68
N ALA A 52 -8.72 1.83 -4.08
CA ALA A 52 -9.82 1.31 -4.91
C ALA A 52 -9.41 1.05 -6.37
N GLY A 53 -8.23 1.54 -6.80
CA GLY A 53 -7.77 1.41 -8.18
C GLY A 53 -8.21 2.55 -9.10
N HIS A 54 -8.94 3.54 -8.60
CA HIS A 54 -9.33 4.75 -9.34
C HIS A 54 -8.15 5.73 -9.40
N ASN A 55 -7.08 5.31 -10.07
CA ASN A 55 -5.76 5.94 -9.96
C ASN A 55 -5.75 7.41 -10.40
N ALA A 56 -6.46 7.76 -11.48
CA ALA A 56 -6.52 9.14 -11.97
C ALA A 56 -7.21 10.08 -10.97
N GLU A 57 -8.32 9.65 -10.40
CA GLU A 57 -9.06 10.41 -9.39
C GLU A 57 -8.25 10.50 -8.09
N GLY A 58 -7.63 9.40 -7.66
CA GLY A 58 -6.75 9.38 -6.50
C GLY A 58 -5.59 10.36 -6.62
N VAL A 59 -4.93 10.44 -7.78
CA VAL A 59 -3.89 11.41 -8.08
C VAL A 59 -4.45 12.84 -8.04
N ARG A 60 -5.60 13.09 -8.67
CA ARG A 60 -6.25 14.41 -8.69
C ARG A 60 -6.54 14.93 -7.28
N LEU A 61 -7.17 14.08 -6.46
CA LEU A 61 -7.50 14.41 -5.06
C LEU A 61 -6.23 14.59 -4.21
N THR A 62 -5.23 13.74 -4.42
CA THR A 62 -3.95 13.87 -3.70
C THR A 62 -3.24 15.18 -4.03
N HIS A 63 -3.33 15.68 -5.27
CA HIS A 63 -2.82 17.01 -5.64
C HIS A 63 -3.56 18.13 -4.90
N GLN A 64 -4.88 18.02 -4.74
CA GLN A 64 -5.63 18.98 -3.92
C GLN A 64 -5.18 18.92 -2.47
N GLY A 65 -5.04 17.69 -1.93
CA GLY A 65 -4.55 17.46 -0.59
C GLY A 65 -3.13 18.01 -0.35
N LEU A 66 -2.25 17.90 -1.33
CA LEU A 66 -0.90 18.46 -1.25
C LEU A 66 -0.92 20.00 -1.14
N LYS A 67 -1.81 20.68 -1.89
CA LYS A 67 -1.99 22.15 -1.80
C LYS A 67 -2.52 22.58 -0.44
N MET A 68 -3.26 21.72 0.23
CA MET A 68 -3.86 21.94 1.55
C MET A 68 -3.02 21.34 2.70
N ALA A 69 -1.85 20.78 2.40
CA ALA A 69 -1.06 20.08 3.39
C ALA A 69 -0.53 21.03 4.47
N HIS A 70 -0.79 20.67 5.72
CA HIS A 70 -0.29 21.36 6.89
C HIS A 70 0.81 20.53 7.57
N GLY A 71 2.04 20.98 7.40
CA GLY A 71 3.19 20.36 8.02
C GLY A 71 3.76 19.17 7.23
N ARG A 72 4.97 18.77 7.64
CA ARG A 72 5.80 17.80 6.93
C ARG A 72 5.13 16.44 6.72
N ARG A 73 4.37 15.97 7.71
CA ARG A 73 3.72 14.66 7.64
C ARG A 73 2.70 14.54 6.51
N GLU A 74 1.85 15.55 6.34
CA GLU A 74 0.83 15.55 5.27
C GLU A 74 1.48 15.71 3.90
N GLU A 75 2.51 16.58 3.82
CA GLU A 75 3.27 16.78 2.59
C GLU A 75 3.98 15.48 2.15
N GLU A 76 4.70 14.81 3.04
CA GLU A 76 5.36 13.54 2.75
C GLU A 76 4.35 12.46 2.34
N ALA A 77 3.19 12.41 3.01
CA ALA A 77 2.13 11.47 2.65
C ALA A 77 1.58 11.74 1.24
N ALA A 78 1.32 13.01 0.91
CA ALA A 78 0.85 13.40 -0.41
C ALA A 78 1.88 13.07 -1.50
N LEU A 79 3.16 13.40 -1.28
CA LEU A 79 4.24 13.08 -2.21
C LEU A 79 4.38 11.56 -2.42
N SER A 80 4.29 10.77 -1.34
CA SER A 80 4.31 9.32 -1.41
C SER A 80 3.13 8.76 -2.22
N ASN A 81 1.94 9.29 -2.00
CA ASN A 81 0.72 8.87 -2.70
C ASN A 81 0.76 9.27 -4.19
N LEU A 82 1.27 10.47 -4.51
CA LEU A 82 1.47 10.89 -5.90
C LEU A 82 2.47 9.99 -6.62
N CYS A 83 3.61 9.69 -5.98
CA CYS A 83 4.57 8.75 -6.55
C CYS A 83 3.90 7.40 -6.84
N ALA A 84 3.20 6.80 -5.87
CA ALA A 84 2.51 5.52 -6.04
C ALA A 84 1.38 5.60 -7.09
N GLY A 85 0.61 6.68 -7.12
CA GLY A 85 -0.47 6.88 -8.07
C GLY A 85 0.04 6.99 -9.51
N TYR A 86 1.12 7.72 -9.74
CA TYR A 86 1.73 7.83 -11.06
C TYR A 86 2.38 6.52 -11.52
N ILE A 87 2.92 5.68 -10.62
CA ILE A 87 3.34 4.32 -10.95
C ILE A 87 2.17 3.52 -11.51
N LYS A 88 1.02 3.56 -10.83
CA LYS A 88 -0.19 2.84 -11.25
C LYS A 88 -0.79 3.36 -12.56
N LEU A 89 -0.49 4.60 -12.94
CA LEU A 89 -0.86 5.20 -14.22
C LEU A 89 0.23 4.99 -15.28
N GLU A 90 1.33 4.32 -14.96
CA GLU A 90 2.50 4.08 -15.83
C GLU A 90 3.19 5.37 -16.31
N LEU A 91 2.95 6.47 -15.59
CA LEU A 91 3.56 7.78 -15.86
C LEU A 91 4.88 7.91 -15.06
N TYR A 92 5.89 7.13 -15.46
CA TYR A 92 7.11 6.90 -14.68
C TYR A 92 7.94 8.17 -14.44
N ASP A 93 7.99 9.10 -15.38
CA ASP A 93 8.71 10.37 -15.19
C ASP A 93 8.08 11.22 -14.07
N LEU A 94 6.74 11.27 -14.03
CA LEU A 94 6.03 11.95 -12.97
C LEU A 94 6.18 11.20 -11.63
N ALA A 95 6.15 9.88 -11.66
CA ALA A 95 6.40 9.08 -10.47
C ALA A 95 7.79 9.38 -9.88
N LEU A 96 8.85 9.35 -10.69
CA LEU A 96 10.21 9.71 -10.28
C LEU A 96 10.26 11.10 -9.67
N LYS A 97 9.67 12.10 -10.33
CA LYS A 97 9.62 13.47 -9.82
C LYS A 97 9.08 13.53 -8.38
N TYR A 98 7.96 12.84 -8.09
CA TYR A 98 7.35 12.90 -6.75
C TYR A 98 8.08 12.02 -5.74
N CYS A 99 8.66 10.90 -6.15
CA CYS A 99 9.54 10.12 -5.29
C CYS A 99 10.80 10.91 -4.90
N ASP A 100 11.41 11.61 -5.84
CA ASP A 100 12.61 12.42 -5.58
C ASP A 100 12.28 13.61 -4.67
N LEU A 101 11.15 14.29 -4.88
CA LEU A 101 10.68 15.33 -3.97
C LEU A 101 10.46 14.80 -2.56
N LEU A 102 9.88 13.60 -2.42
CA LEU A 102 9.69 12.96 -1.12
C LEU A 102 11.03 12.69 -0.44
N LEU A 103 11.98 12.10 -1.15
CA LEU A 103 13.29 11.74 -0.59
C LEU A 103 14.17 12.97 -0.32
N ALA A 104 14.05 14.03 -1.12
CA ALA A 104 14.67 15.33 -0.82
C ALA A 104 14.10 15.96 0.45
N ARG A 105 12.82 15.73 0.75
CA ARG A 105 12.16 16.23 1.98
C ARG A 105 12.49 15.35 3.19
N ASN A 106 12.63 14.04 2.99
CA ASN A 106 12.91 13.06 4.02
C ASN A 106 13.64 11.85 3.41
N ASP A 107 14.95 11.84 3.51
CA ASP A 107 15.84 10.77 3.06
C ASP A 107 15.70 9.48 3.88
N ARG A 108 14.94 9.50 4.98
CA ARG A 108 14.60 8.32 5.80
C ARG A 108 13.19 7.77 5.52
N ASN A 109 12.55 8.23 4.44
CA ASN A 109 11.24 7.73 4.07
C ASN A 109 11.37 6.45 3.23
N TRP A 110 11.26 5.28 3.88
CA TRP A 110 11.37 3.97 3.22
C TRP A 110 10.37 3.76 2.08
N ARG A 111 9.18 4.41 2.15
CA ARG A 111 8.18 4.34 1.06
C ARG A 111 8.64 5.06 -0.20
N GLY A 112 9.37 6.15 -0.04
CA GLY A 112 10.00 6.85 -1.16
C GLY A 112 10.97 5.94 -1.91
N TYR A 113 11.85 5.26 -1.20
CA TYR A 113 12.77 4.27 -1.78
C TYR A 113 12.03 3.10 -2.41
N ASN A 114 11.02 2.52 -1.71
CA ASN A 114 10.21 1.43 -2.26
C ASN A 114 9.57 1.80 -3.60
N ASN A 115 8.89 2.94 -3.64
CA ASN A 115 8.17 3.37 -4.83
C ASN A 115 9.14 3.73 -5.97
N ARG A 116 10.26 4.40 -5.66
CA ARG A 116 11.27 4.74 -6.67
C ARG A 116 11.98 3.50 -7.22
N ALA A 117 12.27 2.51 -6.37
CA ALA A 117 12.78 1.23 -6.81
C ALA A 117 11.83 0.54 -7.80
N VAL A 118 10.51 0.56 -7.53
CA VAL A 118 9.52 0.01 -8.47
C VAL A 118 9.58 0.74 -9.81
N VAL A 119 9.69 2.07 -9.83
CA VAL A 119 9.85 2.81 -11.09
C VAL A 119 11.11 2.38 -11.83
N TYR A 120 12.24 2.27 -11.12
CA TYR A 120 13.50 1.84 -11.73
C TYR A 120 13.42 0.40 -12.27
N ILE A 121 12.71 -0.52 -11.60
CA ILE A 121 12.45 -1.87 -12.11
C ILE A 121 11.64 -1.79 -13.41
N MET A 122 10.54 -1.04 -13.42
CA MET A 122 9.67 -0.89 -14.60
C MET A 122 10.38 -0.23 -15.79
N THR A 123 11.36 0.63 -15.51
CA THR A 123 12.18 1.31 -16.54
C THR A 123 13.54 0.64 -16.79
N LYS A 124 13.76 -0.57 -16.26
CA LYS A 124 14.96 -1.40 -16.43
C LYS A 124 16.27 -0.73 -15.98
N GLN A 125 16.21 0.14 -14.98
CA GLN A 125 17.37 0.79 -14.38
C GLN A 125 17.83 -0.01 -13.14
N TRP A 126 18.39 -1.20 -13.38
CA TRP A 126 18.60 -2.24 -12.37
C TRP A 126 19.47 -1.80 -11.20
N GLU A 127 20.60 -1.13 -11.47
CA GLU A 127 21.54 -0.70 -10.44
C GLU A 127 20.89 0.33 -9.49
N LYS A 128 20.09 1.24 -10.04
CA LYS A 128 19.36 2.23 -9.22
C LYS A 128 18.25 1.57 -8.41
N ALA A 129 17.56 0.60 -9.01
CA ALA A 129 16.54 -0.17 -8.31
C ALA A 129 17.14 -0.89 -7.10
N GLU A 130 18.26 -1.56 -7.27
CA GLU A 130 18.93 -2.28 -6.19
C GLU A 130 19.39 -1.36 -5.07
N GLN A 131 19.97 -0.21 -5.38
CA GLN A 131 20.39 0.78 -4.38
C GLN A 131 19.21 1.26 -3.54
N ASP A 132 18.07 1.56 -4.17
CA ASP A 132 16.87 1.98 -3.48
C ASP A 132 16.25 0.87 -2.63
N LEU A 133 16.26 -0.38 -3.12
CA LEU A 133 15.80 -1.53 -2.36
C LEU A 133 16.65 -1.74 -1.10
N ILE A 134 17.98 -1.66 -1.21
CA ILE A 134 18.89 -1.76 -0.05
C ILE A 134 18.58 -0.65 0.95
N SER A 135 18.46 0.60 0.49
CA SER A 135 18.19 1.76 1.34
C SER A 135 16.85 1.64 2.07
N GLY A 136 15.80 1.23 1.35
CA GLY A 136 14.46 1.07 1.91
C GLY A 136 14.38 -0.09 2.92
N GLU A 137 15.03 -1.21 2.62
CA GLU A 137 15.11 -2.39 3.52
C GLU A 137 15.86 -2.07 4.82
N ALA A 138 16.95 -1.29 4.75
CA ALA A 138 17.68 -0.84 5.93
C ALA A 138 16.82 0.05 6.85
N LEU A 139 15.95 0.90 6.27
CA LEU A 139 15.06 1.78 7.02
C LEU A 139 13.84 1.05 7.61
N ARG A 140 13.31 0.05 6.91
CA ARG A 140 12.14 -0.71 7.33
C ARG A 140 12.31 -2.21 7.03
N PRO A 141 13.08 -2.93 7.83
CA PRO A 141 13.25 -4.37 7.65
C PRO A 141 11.91 -5.11 7.70
N GLY A 142 11.68 -5.99 6.75
CA GLY A 142 10.49 -6.84 6.75
C GLY A 142 9.20 -6.21 6.23
N ALA A 143 9.19 -4.95 5.76
CA ALA A 143 8.03 -4.34 5.12
C ALA A 143 7.57 -5.18 3.92
N LYS A 144 6.27 -5.52 3.89
CA LYS A 144 5.71 -6.42 2.84
C LYS A 144 5.89 -5.84 1.44
N THR A 145 5.66 -4.55 1.25
CA THR A 145 5.84 -3.87 -0.05
C THR A 145 7.29 -3.89 -0.51
N MET A 146 8.27 -3.76 0.41
CA MET A 146 9.69 -3.92 0.08
C MET A 146 10.00 -5.34 -0.40
N LYS A 147 9.43 -6.38 0.26
CA LYS A 147 9.57 -7.77 -0.18
C LYS A 147 8.99 -7.99 -1.57
N VAL A 148 7.84 -7.38 -1.87
CA VAL A 148 7.23 -7.44 -3.20
C VAL A 148 8.12 -6.75 -4.24
N ALA A 149 8.61 -5.55 -3.97
CA ALA A 149 9.52 -4.84 -4.87
C ALA A 149 10.83 -5.61 -5.08
N ARG A 150 11.39 -6.24 -4.02
CA ARG A 150 12.57 -7.11 -4.13
C ARG A 150 12.28 -8.34 -5.01
N ALA A 151 11.13 -8.98 -4.84
CA ALA A 151 10.73 -10.11 -5.69
C ALA A 151 10.60 -9.68 -7.16
N MET A 152 9.94 -8.56 -7.45
CA MET A 152 9.85 -8.00 -8.81
C MET A 152 11.24 -7.76 -9.43
N TYR A 153 12.17 -7.23 -8.63
CA TYR A 153 13.55 -7.02 -9.07
C TYR A 153 14.23 -8.36 -9.40
N MET A 154 14.16 -9.33 -8.50
CA MET A 154 14.78 -10.64 -8.69
C MET A 154 14.22 -11.37 -9.92
N ASP A 155 12.90 -11.34 -10.12
CA ASP A 155 12.25 -11.96 -11.29
C ASP A 155 12.68 -11.29 -12.60
N ALA A 156 12.94 -9.98 -12.56
CA ALA A 156 13.36 -9.23 -13.74
C ALA A 156 14.84 -9.44 -14.09
N VAL A 157 15.72 -9.56 -13.06
CA VAL A 157 17.18 -9.70 -13.26
C VAL A 157 17.59 -11.17 -13.38
N HIS A 158 16.85 -12.08 -12.73
CA HIS A 158 17.10 -13.52 -12.74
C HIS A 158 15.83 -14.28 -13.17
N PRO A 159 15.37 -14.12 -14.41
CA PRO A 159 14.17 -14.82 -14.84
C PRO A 159 14.39 -16.33 -14.80
N VAL A 160 13.53 -17.02 -14.03
CA VAL A 160 13.53 -18.48 -14.02
C VAL A 160 12.93 -18.95 -15.34
N ALA A 161 13.73 -19.62 -16.16
CA ALA A 161 13.21 -20.25 -17.37
C ALA A 161 12.20 -21.35 -16.94
N PRO A 162 11.00 -21.41 -17.55
CA PRO A 162 10.08 -22.51 -17.27
C PRO A 162 10.74 -23.82 -17.67
N GLU A 163 10.87 -24.76 -16.74
CA GLU A 163 11.30 -26.12 -17.01
C GLU A 163 10.16 -26.80 -17.78
N ILE A 164 10.34 -26.93 -19.10
CA ILE A 164 9.38 -27.63 -19.94
C ILE A 164 9.70 -29.11 -19.80
N GLU A 165 8.96 -29.80 -18.95
CA GLU A 165 8.97 -31.26 -18.89
C GLU A 165 8.36 -31.81 -20.20
N ILE A 166 9.22 -32.22 -21.13
CA ILE A 166 8.78 -32.91 -22.35
C ILE A 166 8.47 -34.33 -21.94
N ASP A 167 7.17 -34.67 -21.87
CA ASP A 167 6.74 -36.04 -21.66
C ASP A 167 7.00 -36.88 -22.95
N ASP A 168 8.15 -37.52 -23.02
CA ASP A 168 8.57 -38.35 -24.13
C ASP A 168 7.87 -39.75 -24.14
N ARG A 169 6.85 -39.96 -23.29
CA ARG A 169 6.08 -41.18 -23.27
C ARG A 169 5.09 -41.24 -24.43
N LYS A 170 5.53 -41.82 -25.55
CA LYS A 170 4.69 -42.38 -26.62
C LYS A 170 4.61 -43.88 -26.49
#